data_018095c7eeb7e7292e63f2b372b532cc
#
_entry.id   018095c7eeb7e7292e63f2b372b532cc
#
_cell.length_a   1.000
_cell.length_b   1.000
_cell.length_c   1.000
_cell.angle_alpha   90.00
_cell.angle_beta   90.00
_cell.angle_gamma   90.00
#
_symmetry.space_group_name_H-M   'P 1'
#
loop_
_entity.id
_entity.type
_entity.pdbx_description
1 polymer ?
#
loop_
_entity_poly.entity_id
_entity_poly.type
_entity_poly.pdbx_seq_one_letter_code
_entity_poly.pdbx_strand_id
1 'polypeptide(L)'
;MAVDSYAFLPRAFRAMYEAAPQFDHEPVWASFDKPLGEARIGLLSSAGMFLAGEQEPFDVERERREPTWGDPTLRVIPNDVVQSQIDATHLHLNTADFLADMNVALPIQRLNDLADGGEIGSASAEHYSVMGFQQEGAEEWRTVTGPEIAARCHAADIDALILAPA
;
A
#
# COMPACT_ATOMS: atom_id res chain seq x y z
N MET A 1 6.17 -24.62 -10.98
CA MET A 1 5.37 -24.26 -12.17
C MET A 1 5.34 -22.74 -12.20
N ALA A 2 5.89 -22.11 -13.23
CA ALA A 2 5.81 -20.64 -13.34
C ALA A 2 4.38 -20.25 -13.69
N VAL A 3 3.82 -19.30 -12.95
CA VAL A 3 2.49 -18.74 -13.23
C VAL A 3 2.65 -17.72 -14.35
N ASP A 4 1.89 -17.88 -15.45
CA ASP A 4 1.79 -16.84 -16.47
C ASP A 4 0.87 -15.72 -15.95
N SER A 5 1.45 -14.73 -15.28
CA SER A 5 0.73 -13.59 -14.72
C SER A 5 0.01 -12.76 -15.78
N TYR A 6 0.42 -12.86 -17.05
CA TYR A 6 -0.17 -12.09 -18.15
C TYR A 6 -1.30 -12.84 -18.87
N ALA A 7 -1.55 -14.11 -18.54
CA ALA A 7 -2.56 -14.93 -19.22
C ALA A 7 -3.97 -14.34 -19.19
N PHE A 8 -4.30 -13.58 -18.14
CA PHE A 8 -5.62 -13.00 -17.92
C PHE A 8 -5.71 -11.51 -18.28
N LEU A 9 -4.62 -10.88 -18.72
CA LEU A 9 -4.65 -9.48 -19.16
C LEU A 9 -5.39 -9.32 -20.48
N PRO A 10 -6.19 -8.24 -20.65
CA PRO A 10 -6.71 -7.86 -21.97
C PRO A 10 -5.56 -7.73 -22.99
N ARG A 11 -5.81 -8.16 -24.22
CA ARG A 11 -4.75 -8.18 -25.28
C ARG A 11 -4.05 -6.84 -25.48
N ALA A 12 -4.78 -5.74 -25.32
CA ALA A 12 -4.23 -4.39 -25.46
C ALA A 12 -3.18 -4.06 -24.38
N PHE A 13 -3.34 -4.58 -23.17
CA PHE A 13 -2.41 -4.35 -22.06
C PHE A 13 -1.27 -5.36 -22.05
N ARG A 14 -1.51 -6.59 -22.50
CA ARG A 14 -0.52 -7.65 -22.49
C ARG A 14 0.78 -7.25 -23.19
N ALA A 15 0.69 -6.67 -24.39
CA ALA A 15 1.86 -6.23 -25.15
C ALA A 15 2.69 -5.16 -24.42
N MET A 16 2.04 -4.27 -23.69
CA MET A 16 2.70 -3.23 -22.89
C MET A 16 3.47 -3.85 -21.70
N TYR A 17 2.85 -4.79 -20.98
CA TYR A 17 3.49 -5.45 -19.84
C TYR A 17 4.60 -6.42 -20.27
N GLU A 18 4.45 -7.12 -21.41
CA GLU A 18 5.49 -8.00 -21.95
C GLU A 18 6.71 -7.20 -22.47
N ALA A 19 6.49 -5.96 -22.92
CA ALA A 19 7.55 -5.05 -23.34
C ALA A 19 8.20 -4.27 -22.17
N ALA A 20 7.60 -4.32 -20.97
CA ALA A 20 8.17 -3.66 -19.80
C ALA A 20 9.55 -4.25 -19.44
N PRO A 21 10.51 -3.42 -19.00
CA PRO A 21 11.82 -3.91 -18.57
C PRO A 21 11.66 -5.00 -17.52
N GLN A 22 12.21 -6.17 -17.80
CA GLN A 22 12.32 -7.22 -16.78
C GLN A 22 13.48 -6.84 -15.87
N PHE A 23 13.18 -6.57 -14.62
CA PHE A 23 14.21 -6.32 -13.62
C PHE A 23 14.65 -7.69 -13.08
N ASP A 24 15.86 -8.11 -13.43
CA ASP A 24 16.50 -9.28 -12.86
C ASP A 24 17.11 -8.90 -11.48
N HIS A 25 16.23 -8.84 -10.49
CA HIS A 25 16.63 -8.61 -9.11
C HIS A 25 16.56 -9.90 -8.32
N GLU A 26 17.53 -10.11 -7.43
CA GLU A 26 17.39 -11.08 -6.37
C GLU A 26 16.04 -10.82 -5.65
N PRO A 27 15.26 -11.85 -5.32
CA PRO A 27 14.03 -11.67 -4.59
C PRO A 27 14.27 -10.89 -3.29
N VAL A 28 13.60 -9.76 -3.11
CA VAL A 28 13.65 -9.02 -1.86
C VAL A 28 12.79 -9.78 -0.84
N TRP A 29 13.44 -10.62 -0.06
CA TRP A 29 12.80 -11.49 0.91
C TRP A 29 13.54 -11.48 2.23
N ALA A 30 12.81 -11.23 3.32
CA ALA A 30 13.30 -11.45 4.68
C ALA A 30 12.69 -12.75 5.23
N SER A 31 13.49 -13.53 5.98
CA SER A 31 12.97 -14.72 6.65
C SER A 31 11.83 -14.36 7.59
N PHE A 32 10.76 -15.15 7.53
CA PHE A 32 9.63 -15.03 8.43
C PHE A 32 9.41 -16.38 9.11
N ASP A 33 10.02 -16.54 10.28
CA ASP A 33 10.04 -17.81 11.03
C ASP A 33 9.10 -17.79 12.25
N LYS A 34 8.49 -16.61 12.54
CA LYS A 34 7.57 -16.44 13.66
C LYS A 34 6.20 -17.06 13.34
N PRO A 35 5.57 -17.81 14.28
CA PRO A 35 4.19 -18.25 14.10
C PRO A 35 3.23 -17.07 13.90
N LEU A 36 2.27 -17.18 12.97
CA LEU A 36 1.30 -16.09 12.69
C LEU A 36 0.56 -15.61 13.94
N GLY A 37 0.16 -16.54 14.82
CA GLY A 37 -0.51 -16.19 16.10
C GLY A 37 0.35 -15.38 17.09
N GLU A 38 1.64 -15.17 16.78
CA GLU A 38 2.55 -14.33 17.57
C GLU A 38 3.01 -13.10 16.80
N ALA A 39 2.70 -13.03 15.51
CA ALA A 39 3.19 -12.00 14.61
C ALA A 39 2.39 -10.70 14.70
N ARG A 40 3.09 -9.56 14.67
CA ARG A 40 2.49 -8.24 14.47
C ARG A 40 2.49 -7.90 12.99
N ILE A 41 1.31 -7.60 12.47
CA ILE A 41 1.10 -7.37 11.04
C ILE A 41 0.74 -5.90 10.78
N GLY A 42 1.40 -5.28 9.82
CA GLY A 42 1.07 -3.96 9.29
C GLY A 42 0.47 -4.03 7.89
N LEU A 43 -0.11 -2.94 7.42
CA LEU A 43 -0.64 -2.79 6.06
C LEU A 43 0.01 -1.61 5.36
N LEU A 44 0.24 -1.74 4.05
CA LEU A 44 0.60 -0.65 3.14
C LEU A 44 -0.31 -0.71 1.92
N SER A 45 -1.05 0.36 1.65
CA SER A 45 -1.90 0.48 0.47
C SER A 45 -1.39 1.55 -0.49
N SER A 46 -1.57 1.33 -1.79
CA SER A 46 -1.29 2.33 -2.83
C SER A 46 -2.52 3.10 -3.30
N ALA A 47 -3.62 3.06 -2.56
CA ALA A 47 -4.90 3.66 -2.93
C ALA A 47 -5.02 5.17 -2.68
N GLY A 48 -3.97 5.84 -2.20
CA GLY A 48 -3.99 7.28 -1.96
C GLY A 48 -4.95 7.71 -0.85
N MET A 49 -5.09 6.89 0.19
CA MET A 49 -5.97 7.15 1.35
C MET A 49 -5.27 8.03 2.38
N PHE A 50 -6.05 8.88 3.09
CA PHE A 50 -5.55 9.79 4.12
C PHE A 50 -6.64 10.12 5.15
N LEU A 51 -6.25 10.73 6.28
CA LEU A 51 -7.20 11.18 7.30
C LEU A 51 -7.85 12.51 6.89
N ALA A 52 -9.16 12.49 6.69
CA ALA A 52 -9.95 13.65 6.29
C ALA A 52 -9.85 14.78 7.32
N GLY A 53 -9.46 15.97 6.87
CA GLY A 53 -9.34 17.16 7.71
C GLY A 53 -8.12 17.19 8.64
N GLU A 54 -7.32 16.12 8.69
CA GLU A 54 -6.11 16.05 9.52
C GLU A 54 -4.83 15.98 8.68
N GLN A 55 -4.88 15.31 7.54
CA GLN A 55 -3.74 15.15 6.65
C GLN A 55 -4.01 15.84 5.32
N GLU A 56 -2.94 16.36 4.70
CA GLU A 56 -3.02 16.90 3.34
C GLU A 56 -3.31 15.78 2.35
N PRO A 57 -4.23 15.98 1.39
CA PRO A 57 -4.44 15.06 0.28
C PRO A 57 -3.15 14.82 -0.52
N PHE A 58 -3.08 13.72 -1.28
CA PHE A 58 -2.04 13.56 -2.29
C PHE A 58 -2.24 14.56 -3.43
N ASP A 59 -1.15 15.08 -4.01
CA ASP A 59 -1.17 16.18 -4.99
C ASP A 59 -1.58 15.71 -6.40
N VAL A 60 -2.84 15.29 -6.54
CA VAL A 60 -3.42 14.89 -7.83
C VAL A 60 -3.53 16.04 -8.84
N GLU A 61 -3.50 17.29 -8.38
CA GLU A 61 -3.48 18.45 -9.29
C GLU A 61 -2.14 18.57 -9.99
N ARG A 62 -1.04 18.25 -9.31
CA ARG A 62 0.26 18.14 -9.95
C ARG A 62 0.32 16.94 -10.89
N GLU A 63 -0.17 15.78 -10.48
CA GLU A 63 -0.23 14.58 -11.33
C GLU A 63 -0.99 14.84 -12.64
N ARG A 64 -2.08 15.63 -12.62
CA ARG A 64 -2.81 16.02 -13.84
C ARG A 64 -2.00 16.88 -14.78
N ARG A 65 -1.12 17.74 -14.25
CA ARG A 65 -0.27 18.63 -15.04
C ARG A 65 1.01 17.98 -15.52
N GLU A 66 1.51 17.03 -14.74
CA GLU A 66 2.76 16.31 -14.92
C GLU A 66 2.46 14.80 -14.95
N PRO A 67 1.96 14.23 -16.08
CA PRO A 67 1.41 12.86 -16.12
C PRO A 67 2.41 11.74 -15.79
N THR A 68 3.72 12.06 -15.72
CA THR A 68 4.79 11.13 -15.36
C THR A 68 5.21 11.24 -13.91
N TRP A 69 4.73 12.28 -13.19
CA TRP A 69 4.97 12.45 -11.77
C TRP A 69 3.90 11.76 -10.93
N GLY A 70 4.31 11.08 -9.87
CA GLY A 70 3.43 10.56 -8.82
C GLY A 70 3.84 11.14 -7.47
N ASP A 71 2.88 11.42 -6.60
CA ASP A 71 3.15 11.94 -5.26
C ASP A 71 3.94 10.89 -4.45
N PRO A 72 5.21 11.16 -4.07
CA PRO A 72 6.04 10.17 -3.38
C PRO A 72 5.81 10.14 -1.87
N THR A 73 4.90 10.97 -1.34
CA THR A 73 4.75 11.15 0.10
C THR A 73 3.96 10.02 0.76
N LEU A 74 4.15 9.88 2.08
CA LEU A 74 3.51 8.89 2.94
C LEU A 74 2.35 9.50 3.73
N ARG A 75 1.29 8.71 3.93
CA ARG A 75 0.29 8.95 5.00
C ARG A 75 0.32 7.80 5.99
N VAL A 76 0.32 8.14 7.27
CA VAL A 76 0.25 7.16 8.35
C VAL A 76 -1.19 7.12 8.85
N ILE A 77 -1.79 5.94 8.83
CA ILE A 77 -3.19 5.71 9.21
C ILE A 77 -3.19 4.92 10.53
N PRO A 78 -3.79 5.44 11.61
CA PRO A 78 -3.85 4.73 12.88
C PRO A 78 -4.76 3.49 12.79
N ASN A 79 -4.49 2.49 13.62
CA ASN A 79 -5.23 1.23 13.62
C ASN A 79 -6.69 1.36 14.09
N ASP A 80 -6.98 2.35 14.91
CA ASP A 80 -8.32 2.63 15.45
C ASP A 80 -9.15 3.56 14.56
N VAL A 81 -8.66 3.86 13.34
CA VAL A 81 -9.38 4.69 12.38
C VAL A 81 -10.75 4.11 12.05
N VAL A 82 -11.75 4.98 11.91
CA VAL A 82 -13.08 4.61 11.45
C VAL A 82 -13.34 5.13 10.04
N GLN A 83 -14.26 4.49 9.32
CA GLN A 83 -14.58 4.80 7.93
C GLN A 83 -14.81 6.31 7.66
N SER A 84 -15.50 7.00 8.56
CA SER A 84 -15.82 8.43 8.40
C SER A 84 -14.61 9.38 8.52
N GLN A 85 -13.47 8.88 8.96
CA GLN A 85 -12.22 9.63 9.05
C GLN A 85 -11.34 9.46 7.80
N ILE A 86 -11.70 8.53 6.91
CA ILE A 86 -10.92 8.25 5.71
C ILE A 86 -11.46 9.06 4.53
N ASP A 87 -10.53 9.67 3.81
CA ASP A 87 -10.73 10.19 2.47
C ASP A 87 -9.67 9.61 1.53
N ALA A 88 -9.84 9.77 0.23
CA ALA A 88 -8.91 9.23 -0.76
C ALA A 88 -8.85 10.10 -2.01
N THR A 89 -7.66 10.30 -2.54
CA THR A 89 -7.42 10.95 -3.83
C THR A 89 -6.61 10.04 -4.73
N HIS A 90 -7.15 9.72 -5.91
CA HIS A 90 -6.46 8.90 -6.90
C HIS A 90 -7.00 9.18 -8.31
N LEU A 91 -6.12 9.44 -9.30
CA LEU A 91 -6.56 9.76 -10.68
C LEU A 91 -7.04 8.54 -11.47
N HIS A 92 -6.54 7.36 -11.14
CA HIS A 92 -6.71 6.15 -11.95
C HIS A 92 -7.67 5.14 -11.34
N LEU A 93 -8.19 5.40 -10.14
CA LEU A 93 -9.09 4.52 -9.41
C LEU A 93 -10.43 5.19 -9.10
N ASN A 94 -11.49 4.39 -9.04
CA ASN A 94 -12.77 4.84 -8.51
C ASN A 94 -12.70 4.86 -6.97
N THR A 95 -12.52 6.04 -6.40
CA THR A 95 -12.42 6.21 -4.94
C THR A 95 -13.74 5.95 -4.21
N ALA A 96 -14.88 5.93 -4.91
CA ALA A 96 -16.19 5.73 -4.27
C ALA A 96 -16.28 4.40 -3.50
N ASP A 97 -15.63 3.34 -3.98
CA ASP A 97 -15.64 2.04 -3.33
C ASP A 97 -14.84 2.07 -2.01
N PHE A 98 -13.71 2.77 -1.96
CA PHE A 98 -12.90 2.95 -0.74
C PHE A 98 -13.61 3.84 0.30
N LEU A 99 -14.36 4.84 -0.18
CA LEU A 99 -15.15 5.74 0.66
C LEU A 99 -16.41 5.06 1.20
N ALA A 100 -16.90 4.03 0.52
CA ALA A 100 -17.98 3.18 1.02
C ALA A 100 -17.48 2.14 2.05
N ASP A 101 -16.33 1.51 1.77
CA ASP A 101 -15.67 0.54 2.65
C ASP A 101 -14.14 0.61 2.47
N MET A 102 -13.45 1.19 3.44
CA MET A 102 -11.97 1.31 3.40
C MET A 102 -11.27 -0.04 3.31
N ASN A 103 -11.90 -1.10 3.79
CA ASN A 103 -11.31 -2.44 3.77
C ASN A 103 -11.10 -3.00 2.36
N VAL A 104 -11.71 -2.41 1.34
CA VAL A 104 -11.46 -2.77 -0.06
C VAL A 104 -10.00 -2.51 -0.46
N ALA A 105 -9.39 -1.45 0.08
CA ALA A 105 -8.03 -1.04 -0.27
C ALA A 105 -7.07 -1.02 0.92
N LEU A 106 -7.56 -0.82 2.14
CA LEU A 106 -6.76 -0.84 3.38
C LEU A 106 -7.53 -1.59 4.47
N PRO A 107 -7.42 -2.94 4.53
CA PRO A 107 -8.30 -3.79 5.32
C PRO A 107 -7.96 -3.82 6.82
N ILE A 108 -7.91 -2.65 7.47
CA ILE A 108 -7.56 -2.49 8.88
C ILE A 108 -8.54 -3.25 9.79
N GLN A 109 -9.85 -3.12 9.52
CA GLN A 109 -10.84 -3.79 10.35
C GLN A 109 -10.78 -5.31 10.20
N ARG A 110 -10.50 -5.80 8.99
CA ARG A 110 -10.30 -7.24 8.75
C ARG A 110 -9.05 -7.76 9.45
N LEU A 111 -7.98 -6.95 9.48
CA LEU A 111 -6.77 -7.32 10.21
C LEU A 111 -7.04 -7.37 11.72
N ASN A 112 -7.82 -6.45 12.27
CA ASN A 112 -8.24 -6.46 13.67
C ASN A 112 -9.10 -7.67 13.99
N ASP A 113 -10.05 -8.05 13.11
CA ASP A 113 -10.87 -9.26 13.28
C ASP A 113 -9.98 -10.53 13.37
N LEU A 114 -8.90 -10.61 12.56
CA LEU A 114 -7.94 -11.73 12.63
C LEU A 114 -7.15 -11.73 13.95
N ALA A 115 -6.78 -10.56 14.45
CA ALA A 115 -6.09 -10.43 15.73
C ALA A 115 -7.00 -10.83 16.90
N ASP A 116 -8.25 -10.38 16.91
CA ASP A 116 -9.26 -10.72 17.90
C ASP A 116 -9.61 -12.22 17.87
N GLY A 117 -9.58 -12.82 16.68
CA GLY A 117 -9.75 -14.26 16.48
C GLY A 117 -8.53 -15.10 16.87
N GLY A 118 -7.39 -14.48 17.17
CA GLY A 118 -6.14 -15.18 17.51
C GLY A 118 -5.45 -15.84 16.32
N GLU A 119 -5.81 -15.46 15.08
CA GLU A 119 -5.18 -15.96 13.86
C GLU A 119 -3.83 -15.28 13.61
N ILE A 120 -3.69 -14.03 14.07
CA ILE A 120 -2.42 -13.29 14.12
C ILE A 120 -2.17 -12.80 15.56
N GLY A 121 -0.92 -12.47 15.90
CA GLY A 121 -0.56 -11.99 17.22
C GLY A 121 -1.15 -10.61 17.54
N SER A 122 -1.06 -9.67 16.60
CA SER A 122 -1.68 -8.34 16.71
C SER A 122 -1.65 -7.60 15.37
N ALA A 123 -2.57 -6.64 15.20
CA ALA A 123 -2.40 -5.58 14.20
C ALA A 123 -1.37 -4.54 14.70
N SER A 124 -0.66 -3.90 13.78
CA SER A 124 0.19 -2.75 14.10
C SER A 124 -0.66 -1.56 14.54
N ALA A 125 -0.11 -0.68 15.38
CA ALA A 125 -0.75 0.57 15.75
C ALA A 125 -0.84 1.58 14.58
N GLU A 126 0.04 1.43 13.59
CA GLU A 126 0.11 2.27 12.39
C GLU A 126 0.05 1.41 11.13
N HIS A 127 -0.62 1.94 10.11
CA HIS A 127 -0.65 1.43 8.75
C HIS A 127 -0.26 2.53 7.78
N TYR A 128 0.02 2.19 6.53
CA TYR A 128 0.64 3.13 5.60
C TYR A 128 -0.18 3.25 4.32
N SER A 129 -0.26 4.47 3.80
CA SER A 129 -0.87 4.77 2.52
C SER A 129 0.03 5.64 1.67
N VAL A 130 0.11 5.32 0.39
CA VAL A 130 0.95 5.97 -0.61
C VAL A 130 0.19 6.06 -1.94
N MET A 131 0.77 6.74 -2.93
CA MET A 131 0.33 6.67 -4.32
C MET A 131 1.08 5.57 -5.06
N GLY A 132 0.35 4.75 -5.83
CA GLY A 132 0.93 3.59 -6.53
C GLY A 132 1.76 3.96 -7.76
N PHE A 133 1.40 5.04 -8.46
CA PHE A 133 2.10 5.49 -9.64
C PHE A 133 3.33 6.33 -9.28
N GLN A 134 4.54 5.86 -9.64
CA GLN A 134 5.81 6.47 -9.24
C GLN A 134 6.83 6.51 -10.39
N GLN A 135 6.42 6.88 -11.60
CA GLN A 135 7.34 6.86 -12.75
C GLN A 135 8.51 7.84 -12.55
N GLU A 136 8.27 9.09 -12.16
CA GLU A 136 9.31 10.08 -11.84
C GLU A 136 9.56 10.22 -10.34
N GLY A 137 8.64 9.82 -9.48
CA GLY A 137 8.78 9.83 -8.03
C GLY A 137 9.59 8.66 -7.46
N ALA A 138 9.98 7.68 -8.28
CA ALA A 138 10.59 6.44 -7.82
C ALA A 138 11.91 6.65 -7.05
N GLU A 139 12.71 7.68 -7.39
CA GLU A 139 13.96 7.96 -6.67
C GLU A 139 13.69 8.45 -5.24
N GLU A 140 12.73 9.36 -5.05
CA GLU A 140 12.34 9.82 -3.72
C GLU A 140 11.69 8.68 -2.91
N TRP A 141 10.93 7.84 -3.57
CA TRP A 141 10.38 6.62 -2.96
C TRP A 141 11.48 5.70 -2.43
N ARG A 142 12.52 5.48 -3.22
CA ARG A 142 13.65 4.60 -2.84
C ARG A 142 14.54 5.18 -1.76
N THR A 143 14.73 6.51 -1.77
CA THR A 143 15.73 7.16 -0.90
C THR A 143 15.14 7.81 0.33
N VAL A 144 13.84 8.09 0.36
CA VAL A 144 13.14 8.77 1.46
C VAL A 144 11.96 7.94 1.98
N THR A 145 10.91 7.78 1.17
CA THR A 145 9.64 7.20 1.63
C THR A 145 9.76 5.73 2.03
N GLY A 146 10.40 4.91 1.21
CA GLY A 146 10.63 3.49 1.52
C GLY A 146 11.46 3.30 2.79
N PRO A 147 12.62 3.96 2.94
CA PRO A 147 13.37 3.95 4.20
C PRO A 147 12.59 4.45 5.42
N GLU A 148 11.75 5.47 5.28
CA GLU A 148 10.88 5.93 6.37
C GLU A 148 9.88 4.84 6.79
N ILE A 149 9.19 4.22 5.83
CA ILE A 149 8.26 3.11 6.12
C ILE A 149 9.00 1.98 6.83
N ALA A 150 10.17 1.58 6.33
CA ALA A 150 10.99 0.53 6.94
C ALA A 150 11.39 0.88 8.39
N ALA A 151 11.84 2.13 8.62
CA ALA A 151 12.20 2.59 9.96
C ALA A 151 11.00 2.56 10.93
N ARG A 152 9.79 2.96 10.47
CA ARG A 152 8.55 2.88 11.25
C ARG A 152 8.16 1.43 11.55
N CYS A 153 8.26 0.54 10.56
CA CYS A 153 8.00 -0.88 10.76
C CYS A 153 8.91 -1.47 11.83
N HIS A 154 10.21 -1.16 11.80
CA HIS A 154 11.16 -1.61 12.82
C HIS A 154 10.85 -1.01 14.20
N ALA A 155 10.55 0.28 14.28
CA ALA A 155 10.24 0.95 15.54
C ALA A 155 8.94 0.43 16.19
N ALA A 156 8.00 -0.06 15.39
CA ALA A 156 6.73 -0.65 15.82
C ALA A 156 6.79 -2.17 16.01
N ASP A 157 7.97 -2.80 15.85
CA ASP A 157 8.16 -4.26 15.88
C ASP A 157 7.18 -5.00 14.94
N ILE A 158 6.98 -4.48 13.72
CA ILE A 158 6.17 -5.15 12.71
C ILE A 158 6.97 -6.33 12.15
N ASP A 159 6.41 -7.53 12.26
CA ASP A 159 7.03 -8.76 11.78
C ASP A 159 6.78 -9.00 10.28
N ALA A 160 5.61 -8.57 9.79
CA ALA A 160 5.26 -8.64 8.36
C ALA A 160 4.39 -7.46 7.94
N LEU A 161 4.63 -6.98 6.70
CA LEU A 161 3.84 -5.93 6.07
C LEU A 161 3.07 -6.51 4.88
N ILE A 162 1.75 -6.43 4.92
CA ILE A 162 0.90 -6.82 3.79
C ILE A 162 0.82 -5.63 2.84
N LEU A 163 1.19 -5.84 1.59
CA LEU A 163 1.07 -4.86 0.53
C LEU A 163 -0.28 -5.04 -0.16
N ALA A 164 -1.11 -4.02 -0.13
CA ALA A 164 -2.41 -3.96 -0.79
C ALA A 164 -2.33 -3.00 -1.99
N PRO A 165 -1.87 -3.48 -3.15
CA PRO A 165 -1.81 -2.66 -4.35
C PRO A 165 -3.22 -2.35 -4.85
N ALA A 166 -3.45 -1.11 -5.25
CA ALA A 166 -4.70 -0.62 -5.80
C ALA A 166 -4.47 0.02 -7.18
#